data_e097c23c8a44e238e175a32e0f4934a1
#
_entry.id   e097c23c8a44e238e175a32e0f4934a1
#
_cell.length_a   1.000
_cell.length_b   1.000
_cell.length_c   1.000
_cell.angle_alpha   90.00
_cell.angle_beta   90.00
_cell.angle_gamma   90.00
#
_symmetry.space_group_name_H-M   'P 1'
#
loop_
_entity.id
_entity.type
_entity.pdbx_description
1 polymer ?
#
loop_
_entity_poly.entity_id
_entity_poly.type
_entity_poly.pdbx_seq_one_letter_code
_entity_poly.pdbx_strand_id
1 'polypeptide(L)'
;RIKITDGVIEPVPLAVPKFLSEIIAVKEIAKNISLLISEDLTKTGLFRIIPDEAHISNVTNFKASVAYADWKAINAQGLISGAVTIAKLKKQLCLDPRGCLVVKFKLFDIFAENNIFNNGQKIYAAEPGEWRRLAHKIADDVYFNLTGEIGYFNTKIAFISESGVKNNRLKRLAIMDYDGANVEFLTDQSDLVLTPRFSPNGSRLVYTSFKLGEPHVFLMDIKTRGSFVLDERNQMSFSPQFSPNGQSVIMSVVSGANTDLYTLDLRSGTRRRLTSGPAIETSASFSPDG
;
A
#
# COMPACT_ATOMS: atom_id res chain seq x y z
N ARG A 1 20.29 -8.92 -10.60
CA ARG A 1 20.99 -8.29 -9.46
C ARG A 1 21.56 -6.98 -9.97
N ILE A 2 21.02 -5.86 -9.50
CA ILE A 2 21.49 -4.51 -9.88
C ILE A 2 22.91 -4.35 -9.30
N LYS A 3 23.88 -4.07 -10.17
CA LYS A 3 25.26 -3.82 -9.78
C LYS A 3 25.47 -2.31 -9.72
N ILE A 4 25.67 -1.76 -8.54
CA ILE A 4 26.01 -0.35 -8.35
C ILE A 4 27.53 -0.23 -8.57
N THR A 5 27.94 0.43 -9.63
CA THR A 5 29.32 0.83 -9.89
C THR A 5 29.36 2.36 -10.01
N ASP A 6 30.26 2.98 -9.24
CA ASP A 6 30.58 4.43 -9.30
C ASP A 6 29.47 5.46 -9.07
N GLY A 7 28.47 5.13 -8.24
CA GLY A 7 27.48 6.10 -7.78
C GLY A 7 26.44 6.58 -8.80
N VAL A 8 26.46 6.09 -10.02
CA VAL A 8 25.44 6.34 -11.04
C VAL A 8 24.65 5.04 -11.26
N ILE A 9 23.39 5.02 -10.84
CA ILE A 9 22.48 3.91 -11.13
C ILE A 9 21.88 4.20 -12.50
N GLU A 10 22.27 3.42 -13.52
CA GLU A 10 21.60 3.45 -14.81
C GLU A 10 20.27 2.68 -14.68
N PRO A 11 19.10 3.34 -14.89
CA PRO A 11 17.81 2.69 -14.72
C PRO A 11 17.64 1.51 -15.69
N VAL A 12 17.19 0.37 -15.19
CA VAL A 12 16.93 -0.84 -15.96
C VAL A 12 15.79 -0.60 -16.96
N PRO A 13 16.01 -0.77 -18.28
CA PRO A 13 14.97 -0.56 -19.27
C PRO A 13 13.96 -1.72 -19.28
N LEU A 14 12.69 -1.41 -19.04
CA LEU A 14 11.58 -2.35 -19.00
C LEU A 14 10.56 -2.03 -20.11
N ALA A 15 10.03 -3.05 -20.74
CA ALA A 15 8.87 -2.96 -21.63
C ALA A 15 7.60 -3.39 -20.87
N VAL A 16 6.58 -2.53 -20.87
CA VAL A 16 5.28 -2.78 -20.26
C VAL A 16 4.18 -2.50 -21.29
N PRO A 17 4.02 -3.36 -22.30
CA PRO A 17 2.96 -3.21 -23.30
C PRO A 17 1.59 -3.15 -22.65
N LYS A 18 0.63 -2.50 -23.32
CA LYS A 18 -0.77 -2.50 -22.86
C LYS A 18 -1.25 -3.91 -22.59
N PHE A 19 -1.80 -4.14 -21.40
CA PHE A 19 -2.34 -5.44 -21.04
C PHE A 19 -3.52 -5.78 -21.95
N LEU A 20 -3.60 -7.05 -22.31
CA LEU A 20 -4.66 -7.56 -23.17
C LEU A 20 -6.00 -7.58 -22.43
N SER A 21 -7.05 -7.10 -23.07
CA SER A 21 -8.42 -7.28 -22.60
C SER A 21 -9.03 -8.54 -23.24
N GLU A 22 -9.34 -9.56 -22.44
CA GLU A 22 -10.00 -10.78 -22.95
C GLU A 22 -11.49 -10.53 -23.27
N ILE A 23 -12.08 -9.44 -22.74
CA ILE A 23 -13.43 -8.97 -23.02
C ILE A 23 -13.45 -7.45 -23.15
N ILE A 24 -14.37 -6.93 -23.96
CA ILE A 24 -14.47 -5.48 -24.25
C ILE A 24 -14.67 -4.65 -22.96
N ALA A 25 -15.46 -5.16 -22.03
CA ALA A 25 -15.81 -4.46 -20.78
C ALA A 25 -14.60 -4.05 -19.90
N VAL A 26 -13.45 -4.69 -20.07
CA VAL A 26 -12.24 -4.39 -19.27
C VAL A 26 -11.13 -3.71 -20.07
N LYS A 27 -11.40 -3.24 -21.29
CA LYS A 27 -10.39 -2.65 -22.17
C LYS A 27 -9.68 -1.46 -21.54
N GLU A 28 -10.44 -0.52 -20.98
CA GLU A 28 -9.85 0.66 -20.30
C GLU A 28 -9.15 0.27 -18.99
N ILE A 29 -9.70 -0.68 -18.25
CA ILE A 29 -9.06 -1.19 -17.02
C ILE A 29 -7.72 -1.84 -17.35
N ALA A 30 -7.65 -2.67 -18.39
CA ALA A 30 -6.41 -3.33 -18.81
C ALA A 30 -5.33 -2.31 -19.20
N LYS A 31 -5.70 -1.26 -19.95
CA LYS A 31 -4.81 -0.14 -20.27
C LYS A 31 -4.33 0.59 -19.02
N ASN A 32 -5.25 0.92 -18.11
CA ASN A 32 -4.93 1.67 -16.91
C ASN A 32 -4.03 0.87 -15.95
N ILE A 33 -4.20 -0.46 -15.88
CA ILE A 33 -3.32 -1.34 -15.09
C ILE A 33 -1.88 -1.26 -15.61
N SER A 34 -1.65 -1.40 -16.92
CA SER A 34 -0.29 -1.33 -17.48
C SER A 34 0.34 0.05 -17.29
N LEU A 35 -0.43 1.13 -17.43
CA LEU A 35 0.05 2.48 -17.19
C LEU A 35 0.46 2.68 -15.72
N LEU A 36 -0.37 2.27 -14.78
CA LEU A 36 -0.08 2.43 -13.35
C LEU A 36 1.15 1.61 -12.92
N ILE A 37 1.31 0.39 -13.42
CA ILE A 37 2.53 -0.42 -13.20
C ILE A 37 3.76 0.33 -13.71
N SER A 38 3.67 0.94 -14.89
CA SER A 38 4.76 1.71 -15.48
C SER A 38 5.12 2.94 -14.64
N GLU A 39 4.12 3.66 -14.14
CA GLU A 39 4.29 4.82 -13.26
C GLU A 39 4.95 4.42 -11.94
N ASP A 40 4.46 3.36 -11.29
CA ASP A 40 4.99 2.85 -10.04
C ASP A 40 6.47 2.51 -10.16
N LEU A 41 6.82 1.71 -11.16
CA LEU A 41 8.21 1.30 -11.39
C LEU A 41 9.11 2.49 -11.73
N THR A 42 8.65 3.43 -12.56
CA THR A 42 9.42 4.63 -12.94
C THR A 42 9.72 5.52 -11.73
N LYS A 43 8.75 5.69 -10.81
CA LYS A 43 8.92 6.53 -9.61
C LYS A 43 10.05 6.06 -8.68
N THR A 44 10.46 4.81 -8.77
CA THR A 44 11.59 4.29 -7.97
C THR A 44 12.95 4.85 -8.41
N GLY A 45 13.07 5.37 -9.63
CA GLY A 45 14.33 5.75 -10.25
C GLY A 45 15.22 4.56 -10.68
N LEU A 46 14.82 3.31 -10.36
CA LEU A 46 15.57 2.10 -10.70
C LEU A 46 15.21 1.56 -12.07
N PHE A 47 14.07 1.97 -12.61
CA PHE A 47 13.56 1.47 -13.90
C PHE A 47 13.22 2.61 -14.85
N ARG A 48 13.46 2.37 -16.13
CA ARG A 48 13.06 3.24 -17.22
C ARG A 48 12.12 2.47 -18.15
N ILE A 49 10.91 2.95 -18.30
CA ILE A 49 9.92 2.32 -19.18
C ILE A 49 10.21 2.72 -20.63
N ILE A 50 10.28 1.72 -21.51
CA ILE A 50 10.43 1.90 -22.95
C ILE A 50 9.06 2.32 -23.50
N PRO A 51 8.93 3.46 -24.21
CA PRO A 51 7.66 3.92 -24.76
C PRO A 51 7.03 2.91 -25.74
N ASP A 52 5.71 2.81 -25.75
CA ASP A 52 4.96 1.90 -26.65
C ASP A 52 5.35 2.09 -28.11
N GLU A 53 5.63 3.33 -28.55
CA GLU A 53 6.00 3.68 -29.93
C GLU A 53 7.35 3.10 -30.35
N ALA A 54 8.21 2.75 -29.39
CA ALA A 54 9.49 2.12 -29.64
C ALA A 54 9.40 0.57 -29.73
N HIS A 55 8.25 0.00 -29.40
CA HIS A 55 8.08 -1.45 -29.45
C HIS A 55 8.04 -1.95 -30.88
N ILE A 56 8.96 -2.86 -31.26
CA ILE A 56 8.99 -3.52 -32.56
C ILE A 56 7.90 -4.58 -32.66
N SER A 57 7.73 -5.36 -31.59
CA SER A 57 6.69 -6.39 -31.47
C SER A 57 5.53 -5.95 -30.59
N ASN A 58 4.32 -6.37 -30.95
CA ASN A 58 3.12 -6.20 -30.13
C ASN A 58 2.74 -7.53 -29.47
N VAL A 59 2.43 -7.49 -28.18
CA VAL A 59 1.84 -8.63 -27.47
C VAL A 59 0.33 -8.68 -27.83
N THR A 60 -0.03 -9.55 -28.77
CA THR A 60 -1.42 -9.71 -29.22
C THR A 60 -2.11 -10.94 -28.61
N ASN A 61 -1.34 -11.85 -28.03
CA ASN A 61 -1.80 -13.08 -27.42
C ASN A 61 -0.98 -13.39 -26.17
N PHE A 62 -1.65 -13.52 -25.02
CA PHE A 62 -1.02 -13.81 -23.74
C PHE A 62 -0.30 -15.17 -23.69
N LYS A 63 -0.73 -16.15 -24.53
CA LYS A 63 -0.15 -17.48 -24.59
C LYS A 63 0.97 -17.61 -25.64
N ALA A 64 1.15 -16.62 -26.50
CA ALA A 64 2.18 -16.65 -27.51
C ALA A 64 3.60 -16.66 -26.89
N SER A 65 4.54 -17.23 -27.63
CA SER A 65 5.96 -17.13 -27.32
C SER A 65 6.43 -15.69 -27.47
N VAL A 66 7.43 -15.30 -26.68
CA VAL A 66 8.04 -13.97 -26.74
C VAL A 66 9.01 -13.89 -27.93
N ALA A 67 8.90 -12.86 -28.74
CA ALA A 67 9.87 -12.55 -29.80
C ALA A 67 11.08 -11.84 -29.17
N TYR A 68 11.91 -12.58 -28.45
CA TYR A 68 13.04 -12.02 -27.68
C TYR A 68 13.99 -11.14 -28.52
N ALA A 69 14.20 -11.48 -29.79
CA ALA A 69 15.07 -10.70 -30.69
C ALA A 69 14.57 -9.24 -30.83
N ASP A 70 13.27 -9.03 -30.98
CA ASP A 70 12.67 -7.70 -31.15
C ASP A 70 12.81 -6.86 -29.88
N TRP A 71 12.65 -7.49 -28.70
CA TRP A 71 12.81 -6.81 -27.41
C TRP A 71 14.29 -6.50 -27.10
N LYS A 72 15.21 -7.38 -27.48
CA LYS A 72 16.65 -7.12 -27.41
C LYS A 72 17.08 -5.96 -28.32
N ALA A 73 16.51 -5.84 -29.51
CA ALA A 73 16.81 -4.78 -30.45
C ALA A 73 16.49 -3.38 -29.91
N ILE A 74 15.52 -3.25 -29.03
CA ILE A 74 15.19 -1.99 -28.32
C ILE A 74 15.84 -1.89 -26.96
N ASN A 75 16.78 -2.79 -26.64
CA ASN A 75 17.50 -2.84 -25.36
C ASN A 75 16.60 -3.02 -24.14
N ALA A 76 15.47 -3.72 -24.27
CA ALA A 76 14.65 -4.10 -23.11
C ALA A 76 15.37 -5.20 -22.31
N GLN A 77 15.51 -5.01 -21.00
CA GLN A 77 16.04 -6.05 -20.10
C GLN A 77 14.90 -6.90 -19.53
N GLY A 78 13.75 -6.32 -19.27
CA GLY A 78 12.58 -7.04 -18.82
C GLY A 78 11.34 -6.71 -19.64
N LEU A 79 10.42 -7.69 -19.76
CA LEU A 79 9.11 -7.54 -20.39
C LEU A 79 8.03 -7.99 -19.42
N ILE A 80 7.06 -7.11 -19.19
CA ILE A 80 5.88 -7.39 -18.38
C ILE A 80 4.69 -7.53 -19.31
N SER A 81 4.17 -8.74 -19.45
CA SER A 81 3.01 -9.04 -20.30
C SER A 81 1.82 -9.44 -19.46
N GLY A 82 0.64 -8.90 -19.72
CA GLY A 82 -0.56 -9.19 -18.93
C GLY A 82 -1.84 -9.33 -19.73
N ALA A 83 -2.82 -9.99 -19.12
CA ALA A 83 -4.18 -10.12 -19.64
C ALA A 83 -5.22 -9.94 -18.54
N VAL A 84 -6.33 -9.29 -18.86
CA VAL A 84 -7.39 -8.89 -17.92
C VAL A 84 -8.74 -9.44 -18.42
N THR A 85 -9.51 -10.02 -17.49
CA THR A 85 -10.87 -10.51 -17.74
C THR A 85 -11.74 -10.33 -16.49
N ILE A 86 -13.04 -10.62 -16.63
CA ILE A 86 -13.95 -10.82 -15.49
C ILE A 86 -14.37 -12.28 -15.49
N ALA A 87 -14.26 -12.95 -14.35
CA ALA A 87 -14.62 -14.34 -14.20
C ALA A 87 -15.28 -14.64 -12.85
N LYS A 88 -16.27 -15.53 -12.88
CA LYS A 88 -16.82 -16.10 -11.64
C LYS A 88 -15.85 -17.16 -11.11
N LEU A 89 -15.34 -16.95 -9.91
CA LEU A 89 -14.42 -17.86 -9.25
C LEU A 89 -15.19 -18.86 -8.39
N LYS A 90 -14.67 -20.09 -8.26
CA LYS A 90 -15.30 -21.18 -7.47
C LYS A 90 -15.54 -20.80 -6.00
N LYS A 91 -14.65 -19.98 -5.40
CA LYS A 91 -14.90 -19.31 -4.12
C LYS A 91 -15.48 -17.95 -4.43
N GLN A 92 -16.62 -17.61 -3.84
CA GLN A 92 -17.25 -16.30 -4.00
C GLN A 92 -16.38 -15.22 -3.33
N LEU A 93 -15.35 -14.77 -4.07
CA LEU A 93 -14.39 -13.77 -3.59
C LEU A 93 -14.86 -12.33 -3.84
N CYS A 94 -15.83 -12.16 -4.75
CA CYS A 94 -16.32 -10.87 -5.19
C CYS A 94 -17.84 -10.80 -5.13
N LEU A 95 -18.38 -9.65 -4.77
CA LEU A 95 -19.81 -9.37 -4.67
C LEU A 95 -20.42 -8.94 -6.00
N ASP A 96 -19.61 -8.46 -6.95
CA ASP A 96 -20.08 -8.08 -8.28
C ASP A 96 -20.73 -9.29 -8.98
N PRO A 97 -21.98 -9.18 -9.45
CA PRO A 97 -22.70 -10.28 -10.10
C PRO A 97 -22.03 -10.80 -11.37
N ARG A 98 -21.18 -10.00 -12.01
CA ARG A 98 -20.38 -10.40 -13.17
C ARG A 98 -19.18 -11.26 -12.78
N GLY A 99 -18.73 -11.18 -11.53
CA GLY A 99 -17.54 -11.87 -10.98
C GLY A 99 -16.41 -10.94 -10.64
N CYS A 100 -15.25 -11.53 -10.38
CA CYS A 100 -14.04 -10.80 -10.06
C CYS A 100 -13.31 -10.31 -11.31
N LEU A 101 -12.69 -9.14 -11.21
CA LEU A 101 -11.62 -8.74 -12.11
C LEU A 101 -10.43 -9.68 -11.89
N VAL A 102 -10.00 -10.37 -12.93
CA VAL A 102 -8.88 -11.30 -12.92
C VAL A 102 -7.79 -10.74 -13.81
N VAL A 103 -6.60 -10.59 -13.23
CA VAL A 103 -5.40 -10.13 -13.95
C VAL A 103 -4.36 -11.24 -13.91
N LYS A 104 -3.91 -11.66 -15.08
CA LYS A 104 -2.81 -12.60 -15.28
C LYS A 104 -1.62 -11.83 -15.79
N PHE A 105 -0.41 -12.12 -15.32
CA PHE A 105 0.77 -11.49 -15.87
C PHE A 105 1.97 -12.41 -15.83
N LYS A 106 2.94 -12.11 -16.68
CA LYS A 106 4.23 -12.78 -16.83
C LYS A 106 5.33 -11.74 -16.77
N LEU A 107 6.48 -12.12 -16.24
CA LEU A 107 7.69 -11.32 -16.23
C LEU A 107 8.80 -12.10 -16.90
N PHE A 108 9.38 -11.54 -17.96
CA PHE A 108 10.44 -12.17 -18.72
C PHE A 108 11.75 -11.42 -18.53
N ASP A 109 12.84 -12.16 -18.35
CA ASP A 109 14.20 -11.69 -18.60
C ASP A 109 14.48 -11.85 -20.09
N ILE A 110 14.70 -10.73 -20.76
CA ILE A 110 14.84 -10.71 -22.22
C ILE A 110 16.20 -11.24 -22.66
N PHE A 111 17.26 -10.97 -21.91
CA PHE A 111 18.59 -11.44 -22.25
C PHE A 111 18.80 -12.92 -21.92
N ALA A 112 18.27 -13.38 -20.80
CA ALA A 112 18.28 -14.79 -20.41
C ALA A 112 17.23 -15.64 -21.17
N GLU A 113 16.32 -15.00 -21.92
CA GLU A 113 15.25 -15.64 -22.72
C GLU A 113 14.36 -16.58 -21.89
N ASN A 114 14.02 -16.18 -20.67
CA ASN A 114 13.21 -16.99 -19.79
C ASN A 114 12.09 -16.19 -19.11
N ASN A 115 11.12 -16.93 -18.59
CA ASN A 115 10.10 -16.39 -17.70
C ASN A 115 10.62 -16.49 -16.27
N ILE A 116 10.61 -15.38 -15.55
CA ILE A 116 11.09 -15.30 -14.17
C ILE A 116 10.22 -16.12 -13.20
N PHE A 117 8.90 -16.26 -13.51
CA PHE A 117 8.00 -17.03 -12.66
C PHE A 117 8.05 -18.53 -12.95
N ASN A 118 8.44 -19.34 -11.97
CA ASN A 118 8.55 -20.79 -12.09
C ASN A 118 7.24 -21.48 -12.56
N ASN A 119 6.09 -20.92 -12.19
CA ASN A 119 4.76 -21.40 -12.63
C ASN A 119 4.28 -20.75 -13.95
N GLY A 120 5.15 -20.06 -14.67
CA GLY A 120 4.88 -19.41 -15.94
C GLY A 120 4.05 -18.12 -15.86
N GLN A 121 3.28 -17.89 -14.80
CA GLN A 121 2.47 -16.68 -14.63
C GLN A 121 2.03 -16.50 -13.17
N LYS A 122 1.70 -15.26 -12.80
CA LYS A 122 0.92 -14.95 -11.58
C LYS A 122 -0.48 -14.51 -11.94
N ILE A 123 -1.43 -14.79 -11.05
CA ILE A 123 -2.85 -14.46 -11.22
C ILE A 123 -3.35 -13.77 -9.95
N TYR A 124 -3.97 -12.63 -10.12
CA TYR A 124 -4.65 -11.91 -9.05
C TYR A 124 -6.11 -11.67 -9.39
N ALA A 125 -6.94 -11.64 -8.34
CA ALA A 125 -8.36 -11.35 -8.48
C ALA A 125 -8.83 -10.41 -7.36
N ALA A 126 -9.74 -9.50 -7.71
CA ALA A 126 -10.37 -8.58 -6.78
C ALA A 126 -11.71 -8.10 -7.33
N GLU A 127 -12.45 -7.30 -6.55
CA GLU A 127 -13.59 -6.55 -7.06
C GLU A 127 -13.16 -5.67 -8.24
N PRO A 128 -14.02 -5.49 -9.27
CA PRO A 128 -13.66 -4.66 -10.43
C PRO A 128 -13.21 -3.24 -10.10
N GLY A 129 -13.75 -2.65 -9.03
CA GLY A 129 -13.37 -1.33 -8.54
C GLY A 129 -11.97 -1.29 -7.91
N GLU A 130 -11.39 -2.42 -7.54
CA GLU A 130 -10.07 -2.51 -6.90
C GLU A 130 -8.90 -2.72 -7.90
N TRP A 131 -9.09 -2.38 -9.17
CA TRP A 131 -8.09 -2.58 -10.21
C TRP A 131 -6.73 -1.91 -9.90
N ARG A 132 -6.74 -0.73 -9.23
CA ARG A 132 -5.51 -0.04 -8.82
C ARG A 132 -4.72 -0.89 -7.84
N ARG A 133 -5.38 -1.47 -6.84
CA ARG A 133 -4.75 -2.37 -5.87
C ARG A 133 -4.09 -3.57 -6.55
N LEU A 134 -4.71 -4.10 -7.61
CA LEU A 134 -4.09 -5.18 -8.40
C LEU A 134 -2.86 -4.70 -9.16
N ALA A 135 -2.90 -3.49 -9.74
CA ALA A 135 -1.75 -2.91 -10.45
C ALA A 135 -0.56 -2.69 -9.51
N HIS A 136 -0.79 -2.05 -8.34
CA HIS A 136 0.25 -1.86 -7.32
C HIS A 136 0.84 -3.18 -6.84
N LYS A 137 0.01 -4.20 -6.64
CA LYS A 137 0.48 -5.54 -6.24
C LYS A 137 1.33 -6.21 -7.31
N ILE A 138 1.01 -6.00 -8.59
CA ILE A 138 1.82 -6.48 -9.70
C ILE A 138 3.16 -5.73 -9.73
N ALA A 139 3.14 -4.42 -9.54
CA ALA A 139 4.35 -3.61 -9.45
C ALA A 139 5.26 -4.06 -8.28
N ASP A 140 4.68 -4.37 -7.10
CA ASP A 140 5.41 -4.95 -5.95
C ASP A 140 6.10 -6.27 -6.32
N ASP A 141 5.40 -7.17 -7.01
CA ASP A 141 5.97 -8.43 -7.46
C ASP A 141 7.12 -8.25 -8.46
N VAL A 142 6.92 -7.35 -9.42
CA VAL A 142 7.97 -7.03 -10.42
C VAL A 142 9.18 -6.43 -9.71
N TYR A 143 8.96 -5.47 -8.84
CA TYR A 143 10.01 -4.83 -8.04
C TYR A 143 10.81 -5.86 -7.25
N PHE A 144 10.13 -6.72 -6.50
CA PHE A 144 10.76 -7.79 -5.70
C PHE A 144 11.59 -8.74 -6.56
N ASN A 145 11.06 -9.21 -7.69
CA ASN A 145 11.76 -10.18 -8.53
C ASN A 145 12.99 -9.59 -9.24
N LEU A 146 13.00 -8.27 -9.50
CA LEU A 146 14.12 -7.60 -10.15
C LEU A 146 15.16 -7.06 -9.18
N THR A 147 14.77 -6.66 -7.97
CA THR A 147 15.66 -6.05 -6.98
C THR A 147 16.01 -6.96 -5.80
N GLY A 148 15.12 -7.86 -5.42
CA GLY A 148 15.18 -8.65 -4.19
C GLY A 148 14.59 -7.93 -2.98
N GLU A 149 14.16 -6.68 -3.11
CA GLU A 149 13.61 -5.86 -2.03
C GLU A 149 12.07 -5.91 -2.04
N ILE A 150 11.45 -5.78 -0.86
CA ILE A 150 9.99 -5.78 -0.74
C ILE A 150 9.42 -4.51 -1.37
N GLY A 151 8.43 -4.68 -2.26
CA GLY A 151 7.70 -3.57 -2.84
C GLY A 151 6.82 -2.83 -1.83
N TYR A 152 6.49 -1.57 -2.11
CA TYR A 152 5.71 -0.69 -1.22
C TYR A 152 4.52 -0.02 -1.94
N PHE A 153 4.28 -0.35 -3.21
CA PHE A 153 3.25 0.31 -4.01
C PHE A 153 1.83 -0.03 -3.53
N ASN A 154 1.60 -1.27 -3.08
CA ASN A 154 0.32 -1.69 -2.51
C ASN A 154 0.19 -1.32 -1.02
N THR A 155 0.58 -0.11 -0.66
CA THR A 155 0.44 0.44 0.70
C THR A 155 -0.51 1.63 0.73
N LYS A 156 -0.91 2.03 1.94
CA LYS A 156 -1.77 3.20 2.16
C LYS A 156 -1.08 4.20 3.08
N ILE A 157 -1.42 5.46 2.90
CA ILE A 157 -1.00 6.57 3.76
C ILE A 157 -2.19 7.00 4.61
N ALA A 158 -2.02 7.03 5.92
CA ALA A 158 -2.96 7.67 6.84
C ALA A 158 -2.48 9.09 7.14
N PHE A 159 -3.36 10.05 7.04
CA PHE A 159 -3.02 11.46 7.23
C PHE A 159 -4.18 12.25 7.83
N ILE A 160 -3.86 13.44 8.31
CA ILE A 160 -4.88 14.41 8.75
C ILE A 160 -5.09 15.43 7.64
N SER A 161 -6.29 15.42 7.10
CA SER A 161 -6.74 16.46 6.17
C SER A 161 -7.20 17.68 6.94
N GLU A 162 -6.61 18.83 6.65
CA GLU A 162 -6.93 20.09 7.28
C GLU A 162 -7.56 21.05 6.26
N SER A 163 -8.68 21.64 6.62
CA SER A 163 -9.43 22.59 5.76
C SER A 163 -9.99 23.75 6.59
N GLY A 164 -10.59 24.74 5.93
CA GLY A 164 -11.17 25.90 6.57
C GLY A 164 -10.22 27.09 6.77
N VAL A 165 -10.70 28.17 7.35
CA VAL A 165 -9.94 29.41 7.58
C VAL A 165 -8.96 29.25 8.73
N LYS A 166 -7.90 30.06 8.74
CA LYS A 166 -6.76 29.95 9.68
C LYS A 166 -7.16 29.79 11.15
N ASN A 167 -8.21 30.51 11.59
CA ASN A 167 -8.66 30.51 12.98
C ASN A 167 -9.78 29.52 13.27
N ASN A 168 -10.23 28.75 12.27
CA ASN A 168 -11.25 27.72 12.40
C ASN A 168 -10.95 26.54 11.48
N ARG A 169 -9.85 25.84 11.77
CA ARG A 169 -9.38 24.69 11.00
C ARG A 169 -10.17 23.44 11.40
N LEU A 170 -10.71 22.80 10.38
CA LEU A 170 -11.38 21.51 10.49
C LEU A 170 -10.42 20.40 10.15
N LYS A 171 -10.30 19.42 11.00
CA LYS A 171 -9.38 18.28 10.79
C LYS A 171 -10.16 16.98 10.66
N ARG A 172 -9.74 16.15 9.71
CA ARG A 172 -10.33 14.82 9.49
C ARG A 172 -9.23 13.79 9.30
N LEU A 173 -9.42 12.62 9.91
CA LEU A 173 -8.62 11.46 9.61
C LEU A 173 -8.98 10.95 8.21
N ALA A 174 -7.99 10.70 7.39
CA ALA A 174 -8.15 10.19 6.03
C ALA A 174 -7.07 9.14 5.71
N ILE A 175 -7.37 8.31 4.72
CA ILE A 175 -6.43 7.39 4.09
C ILE A 175 -6.43 7.61 2.59
N MET A 176 -5.33 7.25 1.95
CA MET A 176 -5.19 7.25 0.49
C MET A 176 -4.24 6.13 0.06
N ASP A 177 -4.23 5.78 -1.20
CA ASP A 177 -3.20 4.93 -1.76
C ASP A 177 -1.84 5.67 -1.72
N TYR A 178 -0.73 4.93 -1.78
CA TYR A 178 0.61 5.51 -1.65
C TYR A 178 0.90 6.61 -2.67
N ASP A 179 0.24 6.56 -3.83
CA ASP A 179 0.40 7.50 -4.94
C ASP A 179 -0.55 8.72 -4.86
N GLY A 180 -1.34 8.82 -3.78
CA GLY A 180 -2.27 9.92 -3.53
C GLY A 180 -3.68 9.71 -4.07
N ALA A 181 -3.94 8.58 -4.74
CA ALA A 181 -5.27 8.26 -5.24
C ALA A 181 -6.19 7.71 -4.12
N ASN A 182 -7.49 7.58 -4.44
CA ASN A 182 -8.50 6.97 -3.58
C ASN A 182 -8.54 7.56 -2.17
N VAL A 183 -8.50 8.89 -2.06
CA VAL A 183 -8.63 9.58 -0.77
C VAL A 183 -9.99 9.26 -0.14
N GLU A 184 -9.96 8.75 1.07
CA GLU A 184 -11.13 8.32 1.82
C GLU A 184 -11.10 8.93 3.23
N PHE A 185 -12.12 9.72 3.58
CA PHE A 185 -12.25 10.30 4.92
C PHE A 185 -12.84 9.28 5.87
N LEU A 186 -12.18 9.09 7.01
CA LEU A 186 -12.56 8.11 8.04
C LEU A 186 -13.36 8.72 9.19
N THR A 187 -13.17 10.03 9.45
CA THR A 187 -13.91 10.80 10.43
C THR A 187 -14.60 11.99 9.77
N ASP A 188 -15.63 12.52 10.42
CA ASP A 188 -16.25 13.78 10.05
C ASP A 188 -15.37 14.99 10.46
N GLN A 189 -15.91 16.20 10.39
CA GLN A 189 -15.20 17.45 10.69
C GLN A 189 -15.38 17.92 12.14
N SER A 190 -16.13 17.16 12.96
CA SER A 190 -16.46 17.57 14.33
C SER A 190 -15.32 17.35 15.32
N ASP A 191 -14.40 16.44 14.98
CA ASP A 191 -13.37 15.98 15.91
C ASP A 191 -11.98 16.53 15.55
N LEU A 192 -11.28 17.10 16.51
CA LEU A 192 -9.84 17.32 16.37
C LEU A 192 -9.12 15.99 16.51
N VAL A 193 -8.51 15.52 15.40
CA VAL A 193 -7.79 14.26 15.32
C VAL A 193 -6.33 14.48 14.94
N LEU A 194 -5.42 13.66 15.50
CA LEU A 194 -3.97 13.78 15.32
C LEU A 194 -3.28 12.42 15.29
N THR A 195 -2.08 12.37 14.76
CA THR A 195 -1.12 11.26 14.88
C THR A 195 -1.67 9.88 14.53
N PRO A 196 -2.27 9.66 13.35
CA PRO A 196 -2.74 8.34 12.95
C PRO A 196 -1.58 7.37 12.71
N ARG A 197 -1.78 6.09 13.07
CA ARG A 197 -0.85 4.99 12.81
C ARG A 197 -1.62 3.74 12.42
N PHE A 198 -1.19 3.09 11.33
CA PHE A 198 -1.72 1.79 10.94
C PHE A 198 -1.26 0.69 11.88
N SER A 199 -2.12 -0.32 12.07
CA SER A 199 -1.68 -1.63 12.55
C SER A 199 -0.78 -2.29 11.49
N PRO A 200 0.13 -3.22 11.88
CA PRO A 200 1.05 -3.86 10.94
C PRO A 200 0.37 -4.57 9.76
N ASN A 201 -0.85 -5.08 9.98
CA ASN A 201 -1.65 -5.73 8.93
C ASN A 201 -2.54 -4.76 8.13
N GLY A 202 -2.47 -3.44 8.41
CA GLY A 202 -3.22 -2.41 7.71
C GLY A 202 -4.74 -2.37 7.95
N SER A 203 -5.28 -3.22 8.84
CA SER A 203 -6.73 -3.32 9.05
C SER A 203 -7.31 -2.33 10.06
N ARG A 204 -6.47 -1.79 10.93
CA ARG A 204 -6.85 -0.87 12.01
C ARG A 204 -5.97 0.37 12.03
N LEU A 205 -6.49 1.42 12.65
CA LEU A 205 -5.75 2.65 12.96
C LEU A 205 -5.84 2.94 14.45
N VAL A 206 -4.75 3.41 15.04
CA VAL A 206 -4.78 4.16 16.31
C VAL A 206 -4.52 5.62 16.01
N TYR A 207 -5.18 6.51 16.74
CA TYR A 207 -5.03 7.95 16.58
C TYR A 207 -5.43 8.68 17.87
N THR A 208 -4.98 9.91 18.02
CA THR A 208 -5.42 10.79 19.11
C THR A 208 -6.65 11.56 18.65
N SER A 209 -7.70 11.60 19.48
CA SER A 209 -8.90 12.41 19.26
C SER A 209 -9.27 13.20 20.49
N PHE A 210 -9.78 14.40 20.27
CA PHE A 210 -10.31 15.30 21.32
C PHE A 210 -11.84 15.25 21.43
N LYS A 211 -12.46 14.24 20.86
CA LYS A 211 -13.93 14.05 20.86
C LYS A 211 -14.55 14.09 22.27
N LEU A 212 -13.81 13.71 23.28
CA LEU A 212 -14.24 13.70 24.69
C LEU A 212 -13.85 14.98 25.45
N GLY A 213 -13.42 16.05 24.74
CA GLY A 213 -12.95 17.31 25.32
C GLY A 213 -11.45 17.33 25.59
N GLU A 214 -10.87 16.20 25.96
CA GLU A 214 -9.43 16.01 26.18
C GLU A 214 -8.86 14.97 25.23
N PRO A 215 -7.50 14.94 25.03
CA PRO A 215 -6.90 13.99 24.13
C PRO A 215 -6.98 12.56 24.67
N HIS A 216 -7.54 11.67 23.88
CA HIS A 216 -7.58 10.22 24.12
C HIS A 216 -7.14 9.44 22.91
N VAL A 217 -6.50 8.31 23.14
CA VAL A 217 -6.18 7.36 22.07
C VAL A 217 -7.40 6.54 21.70
N PHE A 218 -7.73 6.56 20.40
CA PHE A 218 -8.81 5.77 19.82
C PHE A 218 -8.22 4.64 18.95
N LEU A 219 -8.93 3.52 18.92
CA LEU A 219 -8.72 2.44 17.96
C LEU A 219 -9.91 2.41 17.00
N MET A 220 -9.63 2.36 15.70
CA MET A 220 -10.62 2.25 14.63
C MET A 220 -10.38 1.01 13.79
N ASP A 221 -11.42 0.27 13.47
CA ASP A 221 -11.43 -0.71 12.40
C ASP A 221 -11.76 0.00 11.07
N ILE A 222 -10.88 -0.12 10.08
CA ILE A 222 -11.00 0.65 8.82
C ILE A 222 -12.18 0.18 8.00
N LYS A 223 -12.49 -1.11 8.01
CA LYS A 223 -13.56 -1.68 7.20
C LYS A 223 -14.95 -1.31 7.72
N THR A 224 -15.14 -1.41 9.04
CA THR A 224 -16.44 -1.13 9.68
C THR A 224 -16.63 0.32 10.08
N ARG A 225 -15.55 1.12 10.11
CA ARG A 225 -15.50 2.50 10.66
C ARG A 225 -15.83 2.59 12.16
N GLY A 226 -15.97 1.45 12.82
CA GLY A 226 -16.17 1.42 14.27
C GLY A 226 -14.92 1.91 15.00
N SER A 227 -15.09 2.89 15.90
CA SER A 227 -14.02 3.43 16.72
C SER A 227 -14.42 3.50 18.18
N PHE A 228 -13.46 3.26 19.07
CA PHE A 228 -13.65 3.34 20.51
C PHE A 228 -12.38 3.82 21.21
N VAL A 229 -12.53 4.38 22.41
CA VAL A 229 -11.40 4.77 23.27
C VAL A 229 -10.62 3.53 23.65
N LEU A 230 -9.31 3.58 23.46
CA LEU A 230 -8.45 2.42 23.68
C LEU A 230 -8.21 2.15 25.18
N ASP A 231 -8.13 3.21 26.00
CA ASP A 231 -7.94 3.11 27.45
C ASP A 231 -9.04 3.89 28.18
N GLU A 232 -9.96 3.18 28.83
CA GLU A 232 -11.15 3.75 29.51
C GLU A 232 -10.84 4.35 30.91
N ARG A 233 -9.58 4.44 31.32
CA ARG A 233 -9.18 4.93 32.66
C ARG A 233 -9.31 6.44 32.86
N ASN A 234 -9.95 7.13 31.90
CA ASN A 234 -10.22 8.57 31.94
C ASN A 234 -8.97 9.44 32.22
N GLN A 235 -7.85 9.05 31.60
CA GLN A 235 -6.60 9.82 31.61
C GLN A 235 -6.28 10.29 30.20
N MET A 236 -5.82 11.53 30.07
CA MET A 236 -5.33 12.04 28.78
C MET A 236 -4.27 11.12 28.24
N SER A 237 -4.43 10.69 26.99
CA SER A 237 -3.48 9.82 26.28
C SER A 237 -3.33 10.24 24.83
N PHE A 238 -2.11 10.15 24.30
CA PHE A 238 -1.80 10.62 22.95
C PHE A 238 -0.56 9.94 22.35
N SER A 239 -0.24 10.25 21.09
CA SER A 239 0.90 9.73 20.32
C SER A 239 0.98 8.20 20.33
N PRO A 240 -0.07 7.49 19.91
CA PRO A 240 -0.10 6.04 19.93
C PRO A 240 0.75 5.44 18.80
N GLN A 241 1.29 4.24 19.03
CA GLN A 241 1.92 3.40 18.01
C GLN A 241 1.70 1.92 18.31
N PHE A 242 1.40 1.13 17.27
CA PHE A 242 1.33 -0.33 17.41
C PHE A 242 2.72 -0.95 17.60
N SER A 243 2.78 -2.04 18.36
CA SER A 243 3.91 -2.95 18.34
C SER A 243 4.04 -3.63 16.97
N PRO A 244 5.24 -4.10 16.56
CA PRO A 244 5.44 -4.77 15.27
C PRO A 244 4.59 -6.00 15.05
N ASN A 245 4.22 -6.71 16.12
CA ASN A 245 3.30 -7.86 16.05
C ASN A 245 1.80 -7.47 16.08
N GLY A 246 1.49 -6.16 16.26
CA GLY A 246 0.12 -5.64 16.32
C GLY A 246 -0.69 -6.05 17.55
N GLN A 247 -0.07 -6.62 18.58
CA GLN A 247 -0.77 -7.09 19.79
C GLN A 247 -0.87 -6.02 20.88
N SER A 248 -0.01 -5.01 20.84
CA SER A 248 0.02 -3.95 21.83
C SER A 248 0.09 -2.56 21.18
N VAL A 249 -0.26 -1.54 21.95
CA VAL A 249 -0.08 -0.14 21.59
C VAL A 249 0.75 0.52 22.68
N ILE A 250 1.80 1.25 22.29
CA ILE A 250 2.49 2.19 23.16
C ILE A 250 1.86 3.57 23.01
N MET A 251 1.73 4.30 24.11
CA MET A 251 1.16 5.65 24.12
C MET A 251 1.72 6.46 25.29
N SER A 252 1.66 7.77 25.16
CA SER A 252 1.95 8.71 26.25
C SER A 252 0.68 8.95 27.06
N VAL A 253 0.78 8.88 28.37
CA VAL A 253 -0.36 9.10 29.30
C VAL A 253 0.03 10.16 30.33
N VAL A 254 -0.86 11.15 30.52
CA VAL A 254 -0.68 12.22 31.49
C VAL A 254 -1.01 11.69 32.90
N SER A 255 -0.10 11.91 33.83
CA SER A 255 -0.24 11.53 35.24
C SER A 255 0.17 12.71 36.13
N GLY A 256 -0.82 13.48 36.58
CA GLY A 256 -0.56 14.73 37.29
C GLY A 256 0.15 15.78 36.40
N ALA A 257 1.31 16.25 36.82
CA ALA A 257 2.13 17.21 36.06
C ALA A 257 3.08 16.55 35.05
N ASN A 258 3.15 15.23 35.01
CA ASN A 258 4.08 14.45 34.21
C ASN A 258 3.37 13.70 33.09
N THR A 259 4.16 13.24 32.12
CA THR A 259 3.68 12.36 31.06
C THR A 259 4.63 11.17 30.95
N ASP A 260 4.07 9.98 31.09
CA ASP A 260 4.83 8.73 31.05
C ASP A 260 4.42 7.85 29.87
N LEU A 261 5.29 6.93 29.49
CA LEU A 261 5.04 5.95 28.47
C LEU A 261 4.38 4.69 29.03
N TYR A 262 3.33 4.25 28.36
CA TYR A 262 2.61 3.03 28.71
C TYR A 262 2.41 2.14 27.49
N THR A 263 2.46 0.83 27.71
CA THR A 263 1.96 -0.16 26.76
C THR A 263 0.61 -0.67 27.20
N LEU A 264 -0.27 -0.92 26.24
CA LEU A 264 -1.56 -1.56 26.43
C LEU A 264 -1.66 -2.80 25.55
N ASP A 265 -1.85 -3.96 26.14
CA ASP A 265 -2.15 -5.19 25.43
C ASP A 265 -3.60 -5.16 24.93
N LEU A 266 -3.78 -5.33 23.61
CA LEU A 266 -5.08 -5.16 22.95
C LEU A 266 -6.04 -6.34 23.19
N ARG A 267 -5.54 -7.48 23.65
CA ARG A 267 -6.35 -8.65 23.94
C ARG A 267 -6.84 -8.66 25.38
N SER A 268 -5.94 -8.41 26.33
CA SER A 268 -6.24 -8.48 27.76
C SER A 268 -6.69 -7.15 28.36
N GLY A 269 -6.45 -6.02 27.67
CA GLY A 269 -6.63 -4.67 28.22
C GLY A 269 -5.64 -4.32 29.32
N THR A 270 -4.60 -5.15 29.52
CA THR A 270 -3.58 -4.91 30.57
C THR A 270 -2.69 -3.74 30.16
N ARG A 271 -2.64 -2.72 31.02
CA ARG A 271 -1.75 -1.56 30.85
C ARG A 271 -0.52 -1.70 31.74
N ARG A 272 0.66 -1.50 31.15
CA ARG A 272 1.95 -1.51 31.84
C ARG A 272 2.62 -0.16 31.67
N ARG A 273 3.00 0.48 32.77
CA ARG A 273 3.85 1.68 32.77
C ARG A 273 5.30 1.28 32.45
N LEU A 274 5.91 1.99 31.51
CA LEU A 274 7.31 1.75 31.08
C LEU A 274 8.28 2.71 31.72
N THR A 275 7.88 3.96 31.88
CA THR A 275 8.71 5.02 32.43
C THR A 275 8.04 5.65 33.64
N SER A 276 8.86 6.26 34.52
CA SER A 276 8.38 6.96 35.70
C SER A 276 9.41 8.03 36.08
N GLY A 277 8.98 9.26 36.25
CA GLY A 277 9.88 10.35 36.59
C GLY A 277 9.21 11.72 36.50
N PRO A 278 9.95 12.81 36.75
CA PRO A 278 9.42 14.16 36.64
C PRO A 278 9.41 14.71 35.21
N ALA A 279 9.83 13.92 34.24
CA ALA A 279 9.95 14.32 32.83
C ALA A 279 8.62 14.21 32.07
N ILE A 280 8.54 14.88 30.94
CA ILE A 280 7.47 14.72 29.94
C ILE A 280 8.00 13.82 28.84
N GLU A 281 7.49 12.59 28.73
CA GLU A 281 7.94 11.58 27.79
C GLU A 281 6.86 11.31 26.74
N THR A 282 7.22 11.50 25.47
CA THR A 282 6.25 11.43 24.37
C THR A 282 6.83 10.77 23.12
N SER A 283 5.95 10.41 22.20
CA SER A 283 6.30 9.98 20.84
C SER A 283 7.24 8.77 20.79
N ALA A 284 7.00 7.80 21.65
CA ALA A 284 7.75 6.54 21.65
C ALA A 284 7.50 5.73 20.37
N SER A 285 8.52 4.96 19.97
CA SER A 285 8.42 3.99 18.89
C SER A 285 9.04 2.65 19.30
N PHE A 286 8.52 1.57 18.73
CA PHE A 286 9.14 0.25 18.85
C PHE A 286 10.32 0.11 17.87
N SER A 287 11.31 -0.70 18.24
CA SER A 287 12.28 -1.25 17.29
C SER A 287 11.57 -2.24 16.36
N PRO A 288 12.14 -2.56 15.16
CA PRO A 288 11.51 -3.49 14.21
C PRO A 288 11.25 -4.89 14.76
N ASP A 289 12.02 -5.31 15.74
CA ASP A 289 11.88 -6.61 16.43
C ASP A 289 10.96 -6.54 17.68
N GLY A 290 10.51 -5.38 18.11
CA GLY A 290 9.60 -5.15 19.24
C GLY A 290 10.30 -4.78 20.53
#